data_8499cb10c7beaf2a26d7a53d88d2d195
#
_entry.id   8499cb10c7beaf2a26d7a53d88d2d195
#
_cell.length_a   1.000
_cell.length_b   1.000
_cell.length_c   1.000
_cell.angle_alpha   90.00
_cell.angle_beta   90.00
_cell.angle_gamma   90.00
#
_symmetry.space_group_name_H-M   'P 1'
#
loop_
_entity.id
_entity.type
_entity.pdbx_description
1 polymer ?
#
loop_
_entity_poly.entity_id
_entity_poly.type
_entity_poly.pdbx_seq_one_letter_code
_entity_poly.pdbx_strand_id
1 'polypeptide(L)'
;SMKIVGVTKCPTGIAHTYMAAERLEKTAAKLGYEIKVETQGSQGTENKLTRKEIAKADFVIIAADVSIDEPERFNGKKVFKTRIKPVLKNTENIFERLEEEYFIMGGIDAVQEHDLKDSNAENAGNMIEHSDKKESTDILGQLMNGASYMIPFVVVGGLLVSLSLSFGATTSPDGEVVFLGIWDKVHQIGALAFTLMYPILAGFIAFSIA
;
A
#
# COMPACT_ATOMS: atom_id res chain seq x y z
N SER A 1 1.79 -30.88 -3.73
CA SER A 1 1.18 -29.62 -3.28
C SER A 1 1.92 -28.46 -3.92
N MET A 2 1.20 -27.55 -4.53
CA MET A 2 1.75 -26.31 -5.11
C MET A 2 2.24 -25.42 -3.98
N LYS A 3 3.44 -24.86 -4.11
CA LYS A 3 4.04 -23.95 -3.13
C LYS A 3 3.96 -22.52 -3.64
N ILE A 4 3.33 -21.66 -2.86
CA ILE A 4 3.07 -20.28 -3.23
C ILE A 4 3.67 -19.37 -2.15
N VAL A 5 4.19 -18.24 -2.55
CA VAL A 5 4.49 -17.13 -1.64
C VAL A 5 3.68 -15.93 -2.06
N GLY A 6 3.27 -15.11 -1.09
CA GLY A 6 2.48 -13.93 -1.34
C GLY A 6 3.09 -12.68 -0.72
N VAL A 7 2.80 -11.52 -1.29
CA VAL A 7 3.07 -10.21 -0.68
C VAL A 7 1.82 -9.38 -0.77
N THR A 8 1.42 -8.76 0.34
CA THR A 8 0.30 -7.83 0.39
C THR A 8 0.75 -6.45 0.85
N LYS A 9 0.28 -5.41 0.17
CA LYS A 9 0.57 -4.01 0.54
C LYS A 9 -0.55 -3.08 0.08
N CYS A 10 -1.01 -2.20 0.97
CA CYS A 10 -1.94 -1.14 0.60
C CYS A 10 -1.39 0.23 1.01
N PRO A 11 -1.92 1.35 0.48
CA PRO A 11 -1.42 2.69 0.79
C PRO A 11 -1.42 3.02 2.29
N THR A 12 -2.46 2.59 3.02
CA THR A 12 -2.56 2.79 4.47
C THR A 12 -1.74 1.79 5.27
N GLY A 13 -1.42 0.61 4.69
CA GLY A 13 -0.64 -0.44 5.33
C GLY A 13 -1.27 -1.04 6.58
N ILE A 14 -2.61 -0.98 6.72
CA ILE A 14 -3.35 -1.50 7.88
C ILE A 14 -4.38 -2.56 7.45
N ALA A 15 -5.64 -2.41 7.80
CA ALA A 15 -6.66 -3.45 7.72
C ALA A 15 -6.67 -4.28 6.42
N HIS A 16 -6.67 -3.64 5.26
CA HIS A 16 -6.80 -4.33 3.97
C HIS A 16 -5.59 -5.21 3.65
N THR A 17 -4.38 -4.81 4.07
CA THR A 17 -3.15 -5.60 3.89
C THR A 17 -3.26 -6.93 4.61
N TYR A 18 -3.67 -6.92 5.87
CA TYR A 18 -3.81 -8.11 6.69
C TYR A 18 -4.99 -8.98 6.28
N MET A 19 -6.13 -8.37 5.94
CA MET A 19 -7.30 -9.10 5.45
C MET A 19 -7.02 -9.84 4.14
N ALA A 20 -6.26 -9.23 3.23
CA ALA A 20 -5.88 -9.88 1.98
C ALA A 20 -4.95 -11.08 2.23
N ALA A 21 -3.97 -10.93 3.11
CA ALA A 21 -3.07 -12.03 3.50
C ALA A 21 -3.85 -13.21 4.10
N GLU A 22 -4.73 -12.94 5.07
CA GLU A 22 -5.56 -13.96 5.71
C GLU A 22 -6.46 -14.69 4.70
N ARG A 23 -7.06 -13.97 3.75
CA ARG A 23 -7.89 -14.57 2.72
C ARG A 23 -7.09 -15.45 1.76
N LEU A 24 -5.90 -15.02 1.36
CA LEU A 24 -5.01 -15.85 0.54
C LEU A 24 -4.64 -17.14 1.26
N GLU A 25 -4.25 -17.05 2.53
CA GLU A 25 -3.87 -18.22 3.34
C GLU A 25 -5.04 -19.20 3.53
N LYS A 26 -6.22 -18.68 3.90
CA LYS A 26 -7.42 -19.51 4.08
C LYS A 26 -7.87 -20.20 2.80
N THR A 27 -7.82 -19.48 1.67
CA THR A 27 -8.23 -20.04 0.38
C THR A 27 -7.23 -21.07 -0.12
N ALA A 28 -5.93 -20.82 -0.01
CA ALA A 28 -4.89 -21.78 -0.35
C ALA A 28 -5.03 -23.07 0.46
N ALA A 29 -5.29 -22.96 1.76
CA ALA A 29 -5.52 -24.14 2.62
C ALA A 29 -6.72 -24.97 2.16
N LYS A 30 -7.82 -24.33 1.75
CA LYS A 30 -8.99 -25.02 1.18
C LYS A 30 -8.67 -25.75 -0.12
N LEU A 31 -7.80 -25.19 -0.95
CA LEU A 31 -7.38 -25.74 -2.23
C LEU A 31 -6.23 -26.77 -2.10
N GLY A 32 -5.73 -27.00 -0.90
CA GLY A 32 -4.62 -27.93 -0.65
C GLY A 32 -3.25 -27.40 -1.07
N TYR A 33 -3.09 -26.09 -1.19
CA TYR A 33 -1.82 -25.42 -1.52
C TYR A 33 -1.08 -24.99 -0.25
N GLU A 34 0.25 -24.97 -0.32
CA GLU A 34 1.09 -24.38 0.71
C GLU A 34 1.35 -22.92 0.35
N ILE A 35 0.99 -22.00 1.24
CA ILE A 35 1.25 -20.58 1.03
C ILE A 35 1.86 -19.94 2.28
N LYS A 36 2.77 -18.98 2.07
CA LYS A 36 3.23 -18.04 3.08
C LYS A 36 3.09 -16.63 2.54
N VAL A 37 2.44 -15.75 3.30
CA VAL A 37 2.20 -14.37 2.87
C VAL A 37 2.96 -13.39 3.75
N GLU A 38 3.79 -12.57 3.11
CA GLU A 38 4.46 -11.41 3.70
C GLU A 38 3.51 -10.21 3.64
N THR A 39 3.32 -9.53 4.75
CA THR A 39 2.54 -8.29 4.81
C THR A 39 3.47 -7.10 4.97
N GLN A 40 3.35 -6.12 4.08
CA GLN A 40 4.09 -4.87 4.14
C GLN A 40 3.14 -3.77 4.62
N GLY A 41 3.03 -3.66 5.94
CA GLY A 41 2.13 -2.74 6.62
C GLY A 41 2.80 -1.45 7.07
N SER A 42 2.02 -0.54 7.67
CA SER A 42 2.50 0.73 8.22
C SER A 42 3.47 0.57 9.40
N GLN A 43 3.42 -0.57 10.06
CA GLN A 43 4.33 -0.91 11.18
C GLN A 43 5.55 -1.72 10.75
N GLY A 44 5.74 -1.90 9.45
CA GLY A 44 6.84 -2.66 8.88
C GLY A 44 6.40 -3.95 8.20
N THR A 45 7.38 -4.76 7.85
CA THR A 45 7.17 -6.05 7.18
C THR A 45 7.03 -7.16 8.20
N GLU A 46 5.92 -7.89 8.14
CA GLU A 46 5.68 -9.09 8.94
C GLU A 46 5.74 -10.34 8.07
N ASN A 47 6.08 -11.48 8.66
CA ASN A 47 6.25 -12.76 7.98
C ASN A 47 7.18 -12.69 6.78
N LYS A 48 8.28 -11.91 6.87
CA LYS A 48 9.19 -11.68 5.75
C LYS A 48 9.61 -13.01 5.10
N LEU A 49 9.49 -13.05 3.77
CA LEU A 49 9.85 -14.20 2.96
C LEU A 49 11.37 -14.33 2.87
N THR A 50 11.87 -15.50 3.17
CA THR A 50 13.29 -15.84 3.01
C THR A 50 13.61 -16.17 1.55
N ARG A 51 14.89 -16.04 1.17
CA ARG A 51 15.35 -16.45 -0.16
C ARG A 51 15.07 -17.93 -0.46
N LYS A 52 15.12 -18.80 0.55
CA LYS A 52 14.83 -20.23 0.39
C LYS A 52 13.34 -20.49 0.12
N GLU A 53 12.46 -19.77 0.77
CA GLU A 53 10.99 -19.86 0.55
C GLU A 53 10.66 -19.37 -0.85
N ILE A 54 11.18 -18.22 -1.26
CA ILE A 54 11.00 -17.70 -2.62
C ILE A 54 11.55 -18.67 -3.66
N ALA A 55 12.74 -19.21 -3.46
CA ALA A 55 13.35 -20.15 -4.41
C ALA A 55 12.51 -21.41 -4.60
N LYS A 56 11.92 -21.95 -3.53
CA LYS A 56 11.07 -23.17 -3.55
C LYS A 56 9.63 -22.93 -4.02
N ALA A 57 9.21 -21.69 -4.11
CA ALA A 57 7.86 -21.36 -4.56
C ALA A 57 7.68 -21.62 -6.06
N ASP A 58 6.58 -22.21 -6.43
CA ASP A 58 6.14 -22.40 -7.81
C ASP A 58 5.60 -21.08 -8.39
N PHE A 59 4.87 -20.32 -7.57
CA PHE A 59 4.28 -19.03 -7.92
C PHE A 59 4.45 -18.00 -6.82
N VAL A 60 4.43 -16.74 -7.23
CA VAL A 60 4.38 -15.56 -6.36
C VAL A 60 3.10 -14.79 -6.62
N ILE A 61 2.33 -14.47 -5.59
CA ILE A 61 1.16 -13.59 -5.68
C ILE A 61 1.53 -12.23 -5.08
N ILE A 62 1.47 -11.18 -5.88
CA ILE A 62 1.63 -9.80 -5.40
C ILE A 62 0.26 -9.13 -5.42
N ALA A 63 -0.34 -8.98 -4.25
CA ALA A 63 -1.60 -8.28 -4.05
C ALA A 63 -1.34 -6.90 -3.43
N ALA A 64 -1.16 -5.89 -4.28
CA ALA A 64 -0.72 -4.59 -3.83
C ALA A 64 -1.34 -3.44 -4.65
N ASP A 65 -1.74 -2.38 -3.96
CA ASP A 65 -2.23 -1.14 -4.58
C ASP A 65 -1.12 -0.09 -4.75
N VAL A 66 0.05 -0.34 -4.14
CA VAL A 66 1.27 0.47 -4.22
C VAL A 66 2.48 -0.44 -4.46
N SER A 67 3.63 0.13 -4.82
CA SER A 67 4.85 -0.64 -5.03
C SER A 67 5.25 -1.38 -3.76
N ILE A 68 5.62 -2.67 -3.91
CA ILE A 68 6.14 -3.48 -2.81
C ILE A 68 7.61 -3.18 -2.55
N ASP A 69 8.08 -3.48 -1.35
CA ASP A 69 9.48 -3.34 -0.99
C ASP A 69 10.29 -4.52 -1.53
N GLU A 70 11.51 -4.25 -1.99
CA GLU A 70 12.48 -5.24 -2.50
C GLU A 70 11.89 -6.17 -3.59
N PRO A 71 11.24 -5.65 -4.66
CA PRO A 71 10.60 -6.46 -5.69
C PRO A 71 11.59 -7.35 -6.45
N GLU A 72 12.84 -6.95 -6.54
CA GLU A 72 13.93 -7.69 -7.20
C GLU A 72 14.17 -9.08 -6.60
N ARG A 73 13.72 -9.33 -5.36
CA ARG A 73 13.80 -10.66 -4.73
C ARG A 73 13.06 -11.75 -5.52
N PHE A 74 12.09 -11.34 -6.31
CA PHE A 74 11.22 -12.24 -7.08
C PHE A 74 11.65 -12.39 -8.53
N ASN A 75 12.79 -11.81 -8.93
CA ASN A 75 13.30 -11.95 -10.29
C ASN A 75 13.47 -13.44 -10.67
N GLY A 76 13.03 -13.79 -11.89
CA GLY A 76 13.01 -15.16 -12.39
C GLY A 76 11.86 -16.03 -11.91
N LYS A 77 10.97 -15.52 -11.07
CA LYS A 77 9.79 -16.25 -10.57
C LYS A 77 8.55 -15.96 -11.42
N LYS A 78 7.63 -16.92 -11.44
CA LYS A 78 6.27 -16.76 -12.00
C LYS A 78 5.47 -15.91 -11.04
N VAL A 79 5.13 -14.69 -11.44
CA VAL A 79 4.45 -13.70 -10.61
C VAL A 79 3.05 -13.43 -11.16
N PHE A 80 2.06 -13.53 -10.31
CA PHE A 80 0.72 -13.02 -10.54
C PHE A 80 0.52 -11.73 -9.76
N LYS A 81 0.29 -10.62 -10.45
CA LYS A 81 0.12 -9.31 -9.84
C LYS A 81 -1.35 -8.90 -9.88
N THR A 82 -1.87 -8.48 -8.74
CA THR A 82 -3.24 -7.99 -8.60
C THR A 82 -3.31 -6.87 -7.57
N ARG A 83 -4.45 -6.20 -7.52
CA ARG A 83 -4.76 -5.24 -6.47
C ARG A 83 -5.36 -5.94 -5.24
N ILE A 84 -5.44 -5.24 -4.12
CA ILE A 84 -6.03 -5.77 -2.87
C ILE A 84 -7.53 -6.08 -3.02
N LYS A 85 -8.29 -5.18 -3.67
CA LYS A 85 -9.75 -5.30 -3.78
C LYS A 85 -10.22 -6.60 -4.47
N PRO A 86 -9.65 -7.05 -5.59
CA PRO A 86 -9.98 -8.35 -6.18
C PRO A 86 -9.77 -9.53 -5.22
N VAL A 87 -8.67 -9.53 -4.46
CA VAL A 87 -8.41 -10.57 -3.45
C VAL A 87 -9.51 -10.59 -2.39
N LEU A 88 -9.92 -9.43 -1.89
CA LEU A 88 -10.97 -9.32 -0.89
C LEU A 88 -12.36 -9.70 -1.43
N LYS A 89 -12.61 -9.50 -2.73
CA LYS A 89 -13.91 -9.77 -3.35
C LYS A 89 -14.09 -11.25 -3.71
N ASN A 90 -13.10 -11.85 -4.37
CA ASN A 90 -13.15 -13.24 -4.82
C ASN A 90 -11.72 -13.84 -4.86
N THR A 91 -11.28 -14.37 -3.74
CA THR A 91 -9.94 -14.94 -3.59
C THR A 91 -9.76 -16.22 -4.40
N GLU A 92 -10.81 -17.04 -4.56
CA GLU A 92 -10.76 -18.30 -5.31
C GLU A 92 -10.41 -18.04 -6.78
N ASN A 93 -10.99 -17.01 -7.39
CA ASN A 93 -10.70 -16.61 -8.76
C ASN A 93 -9.21 -16.20 -8.97
N ILE A 94 -8.53 -15.70 -7.93
CA ILE A 94 -7.09 -15.41 -8.00
C ILE A 94 -6.28 -16.69 -8.23
N PHE A 95 -6.64 -17.77 -7.53
CA PHE A 95 -5.94 -19.05 -7.67
C PHE A 95 -6.26 -19.75 -9.00
N GLU A 96 -7.49 -19.64 -9.49
CA GLU A 96 -7.88 -20.18 -10.81
C GLU A 96 -7.08 -19.52 -11.95
N ARG A 97 -6.84 -18.22 -11.86
CA ARG A 97 -6.11 -17.44 -12.87
C ARG A 97 -4.59 -17.54 -12.75
N LEU A 98 -4.09 -18.07 -11.65
CA LEU A 98 -2.66 -18.07 -11.31
C LEU A 98 -1.80 -18.76 -12.38
N GLU A 99 -2.27 -19.86 -12.96
CA GLU A 99 -1.54 -20.62 -13.97
C GLU A 99 -1.68 -20.02 -15.39
N GLU A 100 -2.70 -19.21 -15.62
CA GLU A 100 -3.00 -18.63 -16.93
C GLU A 100 -2.44 -17.22 -17.12
N GLU A 101 -2.37 -16.44 -16.04
CA GLU A 101 -2.09 -15.00 -16.10
C GLU A 101 -0.84 -14.58 -15.31
N TYR A 102 0.18 -15.42 -15.25
CA TYR A 102 1.45 -15.06 -14.64
C TYR A 102 2.43 -14.47 -15.67
N PHE A 103 3.41 -13.72 -15.18
CA PHE A 103 4.58 -13.29 -15.95
C PHE A 103 5.87 -13.65 -15.21
N ILE A 104 6.99 -13.71 -15.93
CA ILE A 104 8.31 -13.94 -15.31
C ILE A 104 8.88 -12.58 -14.90
N MET A 105 9.06 -12.34 -13.61
CA MET A 105 9.61 -11.08 -13.12
C MET A 105 11.07 -10.94 -13.51
N GLY A 106 11.47 -9.74 -14.01
CA GLY A 106 12.84 -9.47 -14.46
C GLY A 106 13.26 -10.14 -15.77
N GLY A 107 12.35 -10.84 -16.46
CA GLY A 107 12.57 -11.37 -17.81
C GLY A 107 12.47 -10.29 -18.88
N ILE A 108 13.06 -10.55 -20.06
CA ILE A 108 13.01 -9.63 -21.21
C ILE A 108 11.56 -9.45 -21.71
N ASP A 109 10.67 -10.39 -21.39
CA ASP A 109 9.25 -10.37 -21.74
C ASP A 109 8.38 -9.57 -20.75
N ALA A 110 8.99 -8.95 -19.73
CA ALA A 110 8.29 -8.12 -18.74
C ALA A 110 7.77 -6.77 -19.33
N VAL A 111 7.84 -6.59 -20.65
CA VAL A 111 7.37 -5.37 -21.36
C VAL A 111 5.90 -5.49 -21.80
N GLN A 112 5.18 -6.54 -21.44
CA GLN A 112 3.72 -6.57 -21.61
C GLN A 112 3.05 -6.42 -20.26
N GLU A 113 2.90 -5.17 -19.89
CA GLU A 113 1.99 -4.71 -18.86
C GLU A 113 0.57 -5.19 -19.21
N HIS A 114 0.11 -6.24 -18.54
CA HIS A 114 -1.28 -6.62 -18.63
C HIS A 114 -2.06 -5.53 -17.87
N ASP A 115 -2.54 -4.55 -18.61
CA ASP A 115 -3.56 -3.61 -18.14
C ASP A 115 -4.70 -4.43 -17.53
N LEU A 116 -4.86 -4.29 -16.22
CA LEU A 116 -6.02 -4.79 -15.49
C LEU A 116 -7.26 -4.13 -16.09
N LYS A 117 -7.88 -4.79 -17.05
CA LYS A 117 -9.23 -4.45 -17.49
C LYS A 117 -10.20 -4.79 -16.38
N ASP A 118 -10.33 -3.92 -15.40
CA ASP A 118 -11.54 -3.81 -14.64
C ASP A 118 -12.59 -3.10 -15.52
N SER A 119 -13.37 -3.91 -16.23
CA SER A 119 -14.62 -3.47 -16.80
C SER A 119 -15.58 -3.11 -15.68
N ASN A 120 -15.63 -1.84 -15.32
CA ASN A 120 -16.79 -1.10 -14.83
C ASN A 120 -16.33 0.24 -14.21
N ALA A 121 -16.10 1.20 -15.08
CA ALA A 121 -16.30 2.60 -14.77
C ALA A 121 -16.82 3.24 -16.05
N GLU A 122 -18.12 3.35 -16.13
CA GLU A 122 -18.80 4.20 -17.11
C GLU A 122 -18.41 5.67 -16.91
N ASN A 123 -18.10 6.28 -18.04
CA ASN A 123 -18.15 7.71 -18.33
C ASN A 123 -17.20 8.67 -17.61
N ALA A 124 -16.13 9.00 -18.30
CA ALA A 124 -15.83 10.41 -18.65
C ALA A 124 -14.73 10.52 -19.69
N GLY A 125 -15.12 10.92 -20.91
CA GLY A 125 -14.46 11.88 -21.77
C GLY A 125 -13.06 11.60 -22.28
N ASN A 126 -12.98 10.94 -23.39
CA ASN A 126 -12.18 11.15 -24.62
C ASN A 126 -11.03 12.17 -24.62
N MET A 127 -9.93 11.72 -25.25
CA MET A 127 -8.78 12.43 -25.81
C MET A 127 -7.65 12.81 -24.86
N ILE A 128 -6.54 12.09 -24.98
CA ILE A 128 -5.27 12.57 -25.56
C ILE A 128 -4.30 11.37 -25.67
N GLU A 129 -3.59 11.33 -26.80
CA GLU A 129 -2.73 10.30 -27.33
C GLU A 129 -1.54 9.87 -26.47
N HIS A 130 -1.21 8.60 -26.66
CA HIS A 130 0.04 7.87 -26.46
C HIS A 130 1.32 8.72 -26.36
N SER A 131 1.96 8.71 -25.20
CA SER A 131 3.41 8.58 -25.02
C SER A 131 3.89 8.66 -23.55
N ASP A 132 3.07 9.17 -22.60
CA ASP A 132 3.54 9.50 -21.24
C ASP A 132 3.02 8.57 -20.13
N LYS A 133 2.42 7.42 -20.46
CA LYS A 133 1.68 6.60 -19.47
C LYS A 133 2.55 5.76 -18.53
N LYS A 134 3.83 5.56 -18.88
CA LYS A 134 4.73 4.69 -18.09
C LYS A 134 5.39 5.41 -16.92
N GLU A 135 5.74 6.69 -17.12
CA GLU A 135 6.34 7.50 -16.04
C GLU A 135 5.34 7.96 -14.99
N SER A 136 4.10 8.31 -15.41
CA SER A 136 3.09 8.84 -14.48
C SER A 136 2.54 7.80 -13.50
N THR A 137 2.47 6.53 -13.90
CA THR A 137 1.99 5.44 -13.03
C THR A 137 3.02 5.11 -11.95
N ASP A 138 4.29 5.19 -12.30
CA ASP A 138 5.39 4.94 -11.36
C ASP A 138 5.52 6.09 -10.35
N ILE A 139 5.42 7.34 -10.80
CA ILE A 139 5.42 8.53 -9.95
C ILE A 139 4.24 8.53 -8.98
N LEU A 140 3.03 8.17 -9.45
CA LEU A 140 1.86 8.09 -8.58
C LEU A 140 1.99 6.98 -7.54
N GLY A 141 2.52 5.83 -7.91
CA GLY A 141 2.81 4.73 -6.99
C GLY A 141 3.82 5.13 -5.91
N GLN A 142 4.89 5.83 -6.31
CA GLN A 142 5.91 6.36 -5.41
C GLN A 142 5.34 7.42 -4.47
N LEU A 143 4.51 8.32 -4.98
CA LEU A 143 3.84 9.34 -4.18
C LEU A 143 2.88 8.72 -3.15
N MET A 144 2.09 7.73 -3.55
CA MET A 144 1.19 7.00 -2.65
C MET A 144 1.94 6.21 -1.58
N ASN A 145 3.09 5.64 -1.92
CA ASN A 145 3.94 4.97 -0.94
C ASN A 145 4.46 5.96 0.12
N GLY A 146 4.95 7.12 -0.30
CA GLY A 146 5.35 8.20 0.62
C GLY A 146 4.20 8.72 1.48
N ALA A 147 3.01 8.88 0.91
CA ALA A 147 1.82 9.32 1.63
C ALA A 147 1.41 8.37 2.77
N SER A 148 1.64 7.06 2.64
CA SER A 148 1.31 6.07 3.68
C SER A 148 2.05 6.32 4.99
N TYR A 149 3.28 6.82 4.93
CA TYR A 149 4.08 7.15 6.11
C TYR A 149 3.64 8.44 6.81
N MET A 150 2.82 9.26 6.14
CA MET A 150 2.25 10.49 6.73
C MET A 150 1.01 10.22 7.58
N ILE A 151 0.30 9.12 7.35
CA ILE A 151 -0.99 8.82 8.00
C ILE A 151 -0.91 8.84 9.53
N PRO A 152 0.08 8.21 10.20
CA PRO A 152 0.19 8.28 11.65
C PRO A 152 0.31 9.71 12.18
N PHE A 153 1.04 10.58 11.49
CA PHE A 153 1.21 11.99 11.86
C PHE A 153 -0.08 12.79 11.69
N VAL A 154 -0.83 12.53 10.61
CA VAL A 154 -2.14 13.16 10.37
C VAL A 154 -3.13 12.75 11.46
N VAL A 155 -3.21 11.47 11.79
CA VAL A 155 -4.15 10.96 12.79
C VAL A 155 -3.81 11.52 14.18
N VAL A 156 -2.56 11.41 14.62
CA VAL A 156 -2.13 11.91 15.93
C VAL A 156 -2.25 13.43 16.00
N GLY A 157 -1.78 14.14 14.99
CA GLY A 157 -1.87 15.60 14.91
C GLY A 157 -3.32 16.07 14.93
N GLY A 158 -4.19 15.45 14.13
CA GLY A 158 -5.60 15.77 14.07
C GLY A 158 -6.34 15.52 15.38
N LEU A 159 -6.05 14.40 16.05
CA LEU A 159 -6.63 14.11 17.37
C LEU A 159 -6.18 15.13 18.43
N LEU A 160 -4.90 15.46 18.49
CA LEU A 160 -4.38 16.42 19.47
C LEU A 160 -4.96 17.83 19.24
N VAL A 161 -5.02 18.27 17.99
CA VAL A 161 -5.64 19.55 17.65
C VAL A 161 -7.14 19.55 17.99
N SER A 162 -7.87 18.50 17.65
CA SER A 162 -9.30 18.39 17.95
C SER A 162 -9.58 18.38 19.45
N LEU A 163 -8.77 17.65 20.24
CA LEU A 163 -8.89 17.63 21.70
C LEU A 163 -8.60 19.01 22.30
N SER A 164 -7.57 19.70 21.83
CA SER A 164 -7.23 21.03 22.33
C SER A 164 -8.32 22.06 22.03
N LEU A 165 -8.96 21.97 20.86
CA LEU A 165 -10.10 22.82 20.49
C LEU A 165 -11.35 22.50 21.32
N SER A 166 -11.60 21.21 21.60
CA SER A 166 -12.81 20.79 22.33
C SER A 166 -12.76 21.10 23.82
N PHE A 167 -11.59 20.99 24.44
CA PHE A 167 -11.46 21.07 25.89
C PHE A 167 -10.65 22.28 26.38
N GLY A 168 -9.83 22.88 25.52
CA GLY A 168 -8.88 23.93 25.91
C GLY A 168 -9.10 25.29 25.26
N ALA A 169 -9.93 25.38 24.22
CA ALA A 169 -10.15 26.61 23.50
C ALA A 169 -11.10 27.56 24.27
N THR A 170 -10.67 28.82 24.41
CA THR A 170 -11.52 29.94 24.88
C THR A 170 -11.37 31.09 23.90
N THR A 171 -12.40 31.95 23.84
CA THR A 171 -12.35 33.12 22.97
C THR A 171 -11.91 34.34 23.78
N SER A 172 -10.84 34.99 23.33
CA SER A 172 -10.41 36.28 23.89
C SER A 172 -11.44 37.37 23.61
N PRO A 173 -11.46 38.49 24.41
CA PRO A 173 -12.32 39.63 24.12
C PRO A 173 -12.17 40.20 22.71
N ASP A 174 -11.01 40.01 22.08
CA ASP A 174 -10.71 40.42 20.72
C ASP A 174 -11.13 39.45 19.64
N GLY A 175 -11.81 38.33 20.02
CA GLY A 175 -12.32 37.32 19.11
C GLY A 175 -11.33 36.23 18.69
N GLU A 176 -10.10 36.27 19.21
CA GLU A 176 -9.10 35.24 18.93
C GLU A 176 -9.27 34.01 19.81
N VAL A 177 -9.02 32.83 19.22
CA VAL A 177 -9.03 31.55 19.95
C VAL A 177 -7.74 31.40 20.74
N VAL A 178 -7.85 31.31 22.05
CA VAL A 178 -6.73 31.14 22.99
C VAL A 178 -6.87 29.81 23.70
N PHE A 179 -5.76 29.11 23.87
CA PHE A 179 -5.73 27.84 24.60
C PHE A 179 -5.23 28.02 26.01
N LEU A 180 -5.89 27.39 26.99
CA LEU A 180 -5.59 27.50 28.40
C LEU A 180 -4.63 26.39 28.87
N GLY A 181 -3.55 26.80 29.55
CA GLY A 181 -2.66 25.92 30.29
C GLY A 181 -2.04 24.80 29.44
N ILE A 182 -2.28 23.53 29.83
CA ILE A 182 -1.71 22.38 29.17
C ILE A 182 -2.23 22.21 27.73
N TRP A 183 -3.43 22.70 27.42
CA TRP A 183 -4.05 22.58 26.12
C TRP A 183 -3.34 23.38 25.03
N ASP A 184 -2.68 24.46 25.40
CA ASP A 184 -1.81 25.19 24.48
C ASP A 184 -0.65 24.32 24.01
N LYS A 185 -0.02 23.58 24.91
CA LYS A 185 1.06 22.63 24.57
C LYS A 185 0.55 21.46 23.74
N VAL A 186 -0.63 20.93 24.05
CA VAL A 186 -1.27 19.86 23.27
C VAL A 186 -1.54 20.34 21.85
N HIS A 187 -2.05 21.56 21.69
CA HIS A 187 -2.29 22.16 20.38
C HIS A 187 -0.99 22.35 19.59
N GLN A 188 0.06 22.86 20.22
CA GLN A 188 1.38 23.05 19.60
C GLN A 188 1.99 21.72 19.14
N ILE A 189 1.88 20.65 19.93
CA ILE A 189 2.36 19.31 19.55
C ILE A 189 1.58 18.79 18.35
N GLY A 190 0.26 18.95 18.33
CA GLY A 190 -0.57 18.56 17.20
C GLY A 190 -0.22 19.33 15.92
N ALA A 191 -0.03 20.64 16.02
CA ALA A 191 0.38 21.48 14.90
C ALA A 191 1.78 21.11 14.40
N LEU A 192 2.72 20.78 15.30
CA LEU A 192 4.06 20.33 14.95
C LEU A 192 4.01 19.00 14.17
N ALA A 193 3.13 18.07 14.54
CA ALA A 193 2.94 16.83 13.81
C ALA A 193 2.54 17.06 12.35
N PHE A 194 1.67 18.02 12.07
CA PHE A 194 1.35 18.44 10.70
C PHE A 194 2.54 19.06 9.97
N THR A 195 3.33 19.89 10.64
CA THR A 195 4.53 20.53 10.06
C THR A 195 5.57 19.48 9.67
N LEU A 196 5.74 18.42 10.46
CA LEU A 196 6.67 17.31 10.18
C LEU A 196 6.25 16.45 8.97
N MET A 197 5.01 16.51 8.53
CA MET A 197 4.56 15.78 7.35
C MET A 197 5.31 16.18 6.08
N TYR A 198 5.63 17.46 5.89
CA TYR A 198 6.28 17.95 4.69
C TYR A 198 7.68 17.37 4.48
N PRO A 199 8.61 17.42 5.45
CA PRO A 199 9.94 16.85 5.29
C PRO A 199 9.90 15.32 5.21
N ILE A 200 8.96 14.64 5.88
CA ILE A 200 8.79 13.19 5.80
C ILE A 200 8.34 12.80 4.39
N LEU A 201 7.34 13.46 3.83
CA LEU A 201 6.89 13.21 2.46
C LEU A 201 8.03 13.45 1.46
N ALA A 202 8.74 14.57 1.57
CA ALA A 202 9.85 14.89 0.70
C ALA A 202 10.98 13.86 0.79
N GLY A 203 11.31 13.39 1.99
CA GLY A 203 12.33 12.37 2.23
C GLY A 203 11.97 11.02 1.61
N PHE A 204 10.72 10.58 1.74
CA PHE A 204 10.26 9.32 1.14
C PHE A 204 10.14 9.39 -0.38
N ILE A 205 9.72 10.53 -0.94
CA ILE A 205 9.71 10.73 -2.40
C ILE A 205 11.15 10.68 -2.93
N ALA A 206 12.08 11.38 -2.30
CA ALA A 206 13.49 11.37 -2.71
C ALA A 206 14.10 9.96 -2.63
N PHE A 207 13.83 9.23 -1.55
CA PHE A 207 14.28 7.83 -1.39
C PHE A 207 13.70 6.89 -2.44
N SER A 208 12.47 7.13 -2.86
CA SER A 208 11.77 6.32 -3.86
C SER A 208 12.28 6.54 -5.29
N ILE A 209 12.90 7.70 -5.56
CA ILE A 209 13.40 8.07 -6.89
C ILE A 209 14.90 7.72 -7.05
N ALA A 210 15.64 7.63 -5.94
CA ALA A 210 17.08 7.32 -5.93
C ALA A 210 17.37 5.83 -6.13
#